data_df74aeb4e6c2990c209542ff5847cedc
#
_entry.id   df74aeb4e6c2990c209542ff5847cedc
#
_cell.length_a   1.000
_cell.length_b   1.000
_cell.length_c   1.000
_cell.angle_alpha   90.00
_cell.angle_beta   90.00
_cell.angle_gamma   90.00
#
_symmetry.space_group_name_H-M   'P 1'
#
loop_
_entity.id
_entity.type
_entity.pdbx_description
1 polymer ?
#
loop_
_entity_poly.entity_id
_entity_poly.type
_entity_poly.pdbx_seq_one_letter_code
_entity_poly.pdbx_strand_id
1 'polypeptide(L)'
;MIELIEIAPKVLGLKILGKISEEDMHKMIAACEKKMESAERIAVYVEVVEMGGISLNTLVEDLKFVLPNLKRFSKKAVVSSSKWHEPLIKIGDKLFPSIEVRHFTPKQREDALKWVKE
;
A
#
# COMPACT_ATOMS: atom_id res chain seq x y z
N MET A 1 -1.66 3.46 -13.33
CA MET A 1 -3.04 3.56 -12.86
C MET A 1 -3.22 2.83 -11.54
N ILE A 2 -3.92 3.44 -10.59
CA ILE A 2 -4.27 2.81 -9.33
C ILE A 2 -5.79 2.63 -9.28
N GLU A 3 -6.23 1.40 -9.03
CA GLU A 3 -7.64 1.11 -8.81
C GLU A 3 -7.86 0.84 -7.32
N LEU A 4 -8.94 1.37 -6.77
CA LEU A 4 -9.31 1.11 -5.38
C LEU A 4 -10.12 -0.19 -5.30
N ILE A 5 -9.82 -1.02 -4.30
CA ILE A 5 -10.50 -2.28 -4.08
C ILE A 5 -11.17 -2.23 -2.70
N GLU A 6 -12.45 -2.54 -2.62
CA GLU A 6 -13.14 -2.66 -1.33
C GLU A 6 -12.84 -4.02 -0.71
N ILE A 7 -12.25 -4.01 0.48
CA ILE A 7 -11.89 -5.23 1.21
C ILE A 7 -12.56 -5.26 2.58
N ALA A 8 -12.29 -4.24 3.40
CA ALA A 8 -12.84 -4.11 4.75
C ALA A 8 -12.74 -2.64 5.19
N PRO A 9 -13.54 -2.22 6.20
CA PRO A 9 -13.53 -0.82 6.65
C PRO A 9 -12.16 -0.30 7.10
N LYS A 10 -11.34 -1.16 7.68
CA LYS A 10 -10.02 -0.78 8.19
C LYS A 10 -8.87 -1.18 7.25
N VAL A 11 -9.20 -1.56 6.02
CA VAL A 11 -8.20 -1.97 5.02
C VAL A 11 -8.34 -1.12 3.78
N LEU A 12 -7.25 -0.46 3.39
CA LEU A 12 -7.17 0.25 2.11
C LEU A 12 -6.68 -0.73 1.06
N GLY A 13 -7.53 -1.04 0.09
CA GLY A 13 -7.18 -1.96 -1.00
C GLY A 13 -6.80 -1.20 -2.26
N LEU A 14 -5.66 -1.54 -2.85
CA LEU A 14 -5.13 -0.91 -4.05
C LEU A 14 -4.70 -1.95 -5.06
N LYS A 15 -4.92 -1.64 -6.34
CA LYS A 15 -4.42 -2.44 -7.45
C LYS A 15 -3.62 -1.53 -8.38
N ILE A 16 -2.36 -1.85 -8.61
CA ILE A 16 -1.47 -1.05 -9.45
C ILE A 16 -1.38 -1.66 -10.85
N LEU A 17 -1.71 -0.84 -11.85
CA LEU A 17 -1.74 -1.23 -13.26
C LEU A 17 -0.93 -0.20 -14.06
N GLY A 18 0.34 -0.48 -14.29
CA GLY A 18 1.20 0.38 -15.08
C GLY A 18 1.75 1.57 -14.32
N LYS A 19 1.82 2.72 -14.98
CA LYS A 19 2.42 3.93 -14.43
C LYS A 19 1.53 4.60 -13.38
N ILE A 20 2.14 5.07 -12.30
CA ILE A 20 1.44 5.80 -11.23
C ILE A 20 1.62 7.31 -11.46
N SER A 21 0.51 8.00 -11.66
CA SER A 21 0.48 9.46 -11.85
C SER A 21 0.25 10.19 -10.52
N GLU A 22 0.43 11.52 -10.54
CA GLU A 22 0.12 12.35 -9.36
C GLU A 22 -1.36 12.26 -9.02
N GLU A 23 -2.22 12.20 -10.05
CA GLU A 23 -3.67 12.04 -9.86
C GLU A 23 -4.00 10.73 -9.15
N ASP A 24 -3.33 9.64 -9.55
CA ASP A 24 -3.47 8.34 -8.89
C ASP A 24 -3.08 8.43 -7.41
N MET A 25 -1.98 9.13 -7.13
CA MET A 25 -1.49 9.30 -5.76
C MET A 25 -2.47 10.11 -4.92
N HIS A 26 -3.01 11.20 -5.46
CA HIS A 26 -4.01 12.02 -4.77
C HIS A 26 -5.26 11.21 -4.46
N LYS A 27 -5.69 10.36 -5.38
CA LYS A 27 -6.83 9.48 -5.21
C LYS A 27 -6.59 8.48 -4.08
N MET A 28 -5.41 7.90 -4.04
CA MET A 28 -5.02 6.95 -2.99
C MET A 28 -5.00 7.64 -1.61
N ILE A 29 -4.38 8.82 -1.53
CA ILE A 29 -4.29 9.58 -0.29
C ILE A 29 -5.69 9.96 0.22
N ALA A 30 -6.57 10.40 -0.67
CA ALA A 30 -7.95 10.74 -0.29
C ALA A 30 -8.69 9.53 0.27
N ALA A 31 -8.54 8.37 -0.36
CA ALA A 31 -9.16 7.13 0.12
C ALA A 31 -8.60 6.71 1.48
N CYS A 32 -7.29 6.90 1.68
CA CYS A 32 -6.62 6.60 2.93
C CYS A 32 -7.14 7.49 4.07
N GLU A 33 -7.23 8.80 3.81
CA GLU A 33 -7.74 9.78 4.79
C GLU A 33 -9.18 9.46 5.17
N LYS A 34 -9.99 9.06 4.21
CA LYS A 34 -11.39 8.69 4.46
C LYS A 34 -11.49 7.51 5.41
N LYS A 35 -10.66 6.49 5.23
CA LYS A 35 -10.64 5.33 6.12
C LYS A 35 -10.14 5.70 7.52
N MET A 36 -9.19 6.62 7.60
CA MET A 36 -8.65 7.11 8.88
C MET A 36 -9.65 7.91 9.70
N GLU A 37 -10.71 8.44 9.07
CA GLU A 37 -11.77 9.14 9.79
C GLU A 37 -12.53 8.21 10.74
N SER A 38 -12.67 6.93 10.38
CA SER A 38 -13.46 5.96 11.14
C SER A 38 -12.60 4.87 11.80
N ALA A 39 -11.28 4.91 11.65
CA ALA A 39 -10.38 3.90 12.23
C ALA A 39 -9.08 4.57 12.68
N GLU A 40 -8.63 4.25 13.88
CA GLU A 40 -7.39 4.79 14.42
C GLU A 40 -6.17 4.27 13.64
N ARG A 41 -6.18 2.99 13.27
CA ARG A 41 -5.13 2.38 12.47
C ARG A 41 -5.74 1.60 11.32
N ILE A 42 -5.08 1.64 10.17
CA ILE A 42 -5.52 0.92 8.98
C ILE A 42 -4.41 0.01 8.45
N ALA A 43 -4.82 -1.04 7.76
CA ALA A 43 -3.91 -1.90 7.01
C ALA A 43 -4.00 -1.54 5.52
N VAL A 44 -2.96 -1.85 4.77
CA VAL A 44 -2.92 -1.59 3.32
C VAL A 44 -2.72 -2.91 2.58
N TYR A 45 -3.52 -3.13 1.56
CA TYR A 45 -3.39 -4.25 0.64
C TYR A 45 -3.06 -3.69 -0.73
N VAL A 46 -1.93 -4.08 -1.29
CA VAL A 46 -1.48 -3.63 -2.61
C VAL A 46 -1.27 -4.83 -3.52
N GLU A 47 -2.03 -4.88 -4.60
CA GLU A 47 -1.85 -5.90 -5.63
C GLU A 47 -1.18 -5.26 -6.83
N VAL A 48 0.04 -5.67 -7.14
CA VAL A 48 0.80 -5.14 -8.26
C VAL A 48 0.64 -6.07 -9.46
N VAL A 49 -0.18 -5.66 -10.41
CA VAL A 49 -0.38 -6.40 -11.66
C VAL A 49 0.72 -6.06 -12.64
N GLU A 50 1.00 -4.76 -12.78
CA GLU A 50 2.03 -4.26 -13.66
C GLU A 50 2.61 -2.98 -13.06
N MET A 51 3.93 -2.86 -13.01
CA MET A 51 4.58 -1.66 -12.51
C MET A 51 5.23 -0.92 -13.68
N GLY A 52 4.65 0.24 -14.03
CA GLY A 52 5.15 1.08 -15.11
C GLY A 52 6.03 2.25 -14.65
N GLY A 53 6.30 2.31 -13.36
CA GLY A 53 7.14 3.35 -12.78
C GLY A 53 6.36 4.46 -12.09
N ILE A 54 7.10 5.30 -11.36
CA ILE A 54 6.56 6.42 -10.60
C ILE A 54 7.58 7.56 -10.66
N SER A 55 7.11 8.78 -10.88
CA SER A 55 8.00 9.94 -10.92
C SER A 55 8.50 10.31 -9.52
N LEU A 56 9.63 11.00 -9.46
CA LEU A 56 10.19 11.44 -8.18
C LEU A 56 9.22 12.38 -7.44
N ASN A 57 8.57 13.28 -8.16
CA ASN A 57 7.58 14.19 -7.56
C ASN A 57 6.41 13.43 -6.94
N THR A 58 5.92 12.42 -7.63
CA THR A 58 4.82 11.58 -7.12
C THR A 58 5.25 10.83 -5.87
N LEU A 59 6.47 10.30 -5.87
CA LEU A 59 7.03 9.60 -4.70
C LEU A 59 7.17 10.53 -3.50
N VAL A 60 7.61 11.78 -3.73
CA VAL A 60 7.73 12.79 -2.67
C VAL A 60 6.36 13.11 -2.07
N GLU A 61 5.33 13.22 -2.90
CA GLU A 61 3.96 13.45 -2.41
C GLU A 61 3.49 12.32 -1.49
N ASP A 62 3.79 11.07 -1.87
CA ASP A 62 3.47 9.91 -1.04
C ASP A 62 4.18 9.99 0.32
N LEU A 63 5.47 10.30 0.33
CA LEU A 63 6.24 10.40 1.56
C LEU A 63 5.75 11.54 2.46
N LYS A 64 5.38 12.68 1.89
CA LYS A 64 4.82 13.80 2.65
C LYS A 64 3.55 13.42 3.40
N PHE A 65 2.76 12.52 2.83
CA PHE A 65 1.55 12.03 3.49
C PHE A 65 1.88 10.94 4.51
N VAL A 66 2.71 9.96 4.12
CA VAL A 66 3.00 8.78 4.95
C VAL A 66 3.78 9.12 6.22
N LEU A 67 4.80 9.97 6.12
CA LEU A 67 5.69 10.28 7.25
C LEU A 67 4.94 10.80 8.50
N PRO A 68 4.04 11.79 8.40
CA PRO A 68 3.32 12.25 9.59
C PRO A 68 2.25 11.27 10.08
N ASN A 69 1.90 10.27 9.27
CA ASN A 69 0.84 9.30 9.57
C ASN A 69 1.35 7.90 9.86
N LEU A 70 2.67 7.72 10.06
CA LEU A 70 3.27 6.39 10.23
C LEU A 70 2.58 5.52 11.27
N LYS A 71 2.20 6.10 12.40
CA LYS A 71 1.55 5.36 13.49
C LYS A 71 0.11 4.95 13.17
N ARG A 72 -0.45 5.51 12.10
CA ARG A 72 -1.80 5.19 11.67
C ARG A 72 -1.86 3.94 10.79
N PHE A 73 -0.71 3.42 10.36
CA PHE A 73 -0.63 2.21 9.55
C PHE A 73 -0.18 1.03 10.41
N SER A 74 -0.94 -0.08 10.35
CA SER A 74 -0.62 -1.28 11.13
C SER A 74 0.21 -2.29 10.35
N LYS A 75 -0.18 -2.57 9.12
CA LYS A 75 0.48 -3.58 8.28
C LYS A 75 0.22 -3.32 6.81
N LYS A 76 1.05 -3.90 5.96
CA LYS A 76 0.93 -3.77 4.51
C LYS A 76 1.22 -5.12 3.84
N ALA A 77 0.26 -5.61 3.08
CA ALA A 77 0.43 -6.79 2.26
C ALA A 77 0.71 -6.37 0.83
N VAL A 78 1.77 -6.91 0.22
CA VAL A 78 2.10 -6.67 -1.17
C VAL A 78 1.97 -7.96 -1.94
N VAL A 79 1.04 -8.02 -2.90
CA VAL A 79 0.83 -9.17 -3.77
C VAL A 79 1.44 -8.88 -5.13
N SER A 80 2.45 -9.64 -5.50
CA SER A 80 3.17 -9.44 -6.76
C SER A 80 3.90 -10.71 -7.19
N SER A 81 3.98 -10.94 -8.50
CA SER A 81 4.72 -12.06 -9.06
C SER A 81 6.21 -11.78 -9.19
N SER A 82 6.62 -10.51 -9.06
CA SER A 82 8.00 -10.09 -9.21
C SER A 82 8.73 -10.00 -7.87
N LYS A 83 10.01 -10.32 -7.86
CA LYS A 83 10.85 -10.23 -6.67
C LYS A 83 11.59 -8.90 -6.54
N TRP A 84 11.42 -7.98 -7.51
CA TRP A 84 12.11 -6.69 -7.50
C TRP A 84 11.79 -5.84 -6.27
N HIS A 85 10.66 -6.06 -5.65
CA HIS A 85 10.21 -5.30 -4.48
C HIS A 85 10.82 -5.78 -3.16
N GLU A 86 11.47 -6.96 -3.12
CA GLU A 86 12.06 -7.48 -1.88
C GLU A 86 13.05 -6.52 -1.21
N PRO A 87 13.98 -5.89 -1.96
CA PRO A 87 14.88 -4.91 -1.35
C PRO A 87 14.14 -3.71 -0.77
N LEU A 88 13.06 -3.28 -1.44
CA LEU A 88 12.25 -2.14 -0.98
C LEU A 88 11.51 -2.48 0.31
N ILE A 89 11.02 -3.71 0.44
CA ILE A 89 10.38 -4.18 1.66
C ILE A 89 11.36 -4.17 2.82
N LYS A 90 12.59 -4.68 2.61
CA LYS A 90 13.63 -4.70 3.64
C LYS A 90 14.03 -3.30 4.09
N ILE A 91 14.13 -2.35 3.15
CA ILE A 91 14.42 -0.95 3.47
C ILE A 91 13.26 -0.35 4.27
N GLY A 92 12.02 -0.65 3.87
CA GLY A 92 10.82 -0.19 4.57
C GLY A 92 10.78 -0.69 6.00
N ASP A 93 11.12 -1.97 6.24
CA ASP A 93 11.16 -2.55 7.58
C ASP A 93 12.17 -1.84 8.48
N LYS A 94 13.29 -1.41 7.92
CA LYS A 94 14.31 -0.66 8.66
C LYS A 94 13.87 0.77 8.98
N LEU A 95 13.28 1.46 7.98
CA LEU A 95 12.89 2.87 8.11
C LEU A 95 11.58 3.03 8.86
N PHE A 96 10.67 2.06 8.73
CA PHE A 96 9.32 2.13 9.30
C PHE A 96 8.99 0.87 10.11
N PRO A 97 9.71 0.63 11.22
CA PRO A 97 9.53 -0.62 11.99
C PRO A 97 8.14 -0.77 12.61
N SER A 98 7.37 0.31 12.67
CA SER A 98 6.00 0.25 13.18
C SER A 98 5.01 -0.35 12.18
N ILE A 99 5.41 -0.50 10.92
CA ILE A 99 4.57 -1.07 9.86
C ILE A 99 5.11 -2.44 9.47
N GLU A 100 4.32 -3.49 9.72
CA GLU A 100 4.70 -4.84 9.30
C GLU A 100 4.36 -5.01 7.83
N VAL A 101 5.36 -5.32 6.99
CA VAL A 101 5.19 -5.51 5.56
C VAL A 101 5.45 -6.96 5.20
N ARG A 102 4.52 -7.59 4.49
CA ARG A 102 4.67 -8.96 3.99
C ARG A 102 4.41 -9.02 2.50
N HIS A 103 5.20 -9.86 1.82
CA HIS A 103 5.02 -10.14 0.41
C HIS A 103 4.29 -11.46 0.22
N PHE A 104 3.36 -11.47 -0.76
CA PHE A 104 2.62 -12.65 -1.16
C PHE A 104 2.68 -12.79 -2.68
N THR A 105 2.72 -14.04 -3.16
CA THR A 105 2.60 -14.29 -4.60
C THR A 105 1.12 -14.16 -5.01
N PRO A 106 0.82 -14.03 -6.31
CA PRO A 106 -0.57 -13.99 -6.77
C PRO A 106 -1.39 -15.23 -6.37
N LYS A 107 -0.73 -16.38 -6.23
CA LYS A 107 -1.38 -17.61 -5.77
C LYS A 107 -1.75 -17.55 -4.28
N GLN A 108 -1.09 -16.68 -3.53
CA GLN A 108 -1.32 -16.48 -2.09
C GLN A 108 -2.22 -15.27 -1.81
N ARG A 109 -2.90 -14.78 -2.83
CA ARG A 109 -3.76 -13.61 -2.72
C ARG A 109 -4.78 -13.71 -1.59
N GLU A 110 -5.40 -14.87 -1.44
CA GLU A 110 -6.39 -15.08 -0.38
C GLU A 110 -5.77 -15.05 1.01
N ASP A 111 -4.55 -15.58 1.15
CA ASP A 111 -3.80 -15.53 2.40
C ASP A 111 -3.47 -14.07 2.76
N ALA A 112 -3.10 -13.28 1.75
CA ALA A 112 -2.82 -11.85 1.94
C ALA A 112 -4.06 -11.10 2.41
N LEU A 113 -5.21 -11.35 1.78
CA LEU A 113 -6.48 -10.73 2.14
C LEU A 113 -6.87 -11.08 3.57
N LYS A 114 -6.70 -12.34 3.94
CA LYS A 114 -7.01 -12.81 5.29
C LYS A 114 -6.10 -12.15 6.32
N TRP A 115 -4.81 -12.07 6.02
CA TRP A 115 -3.83 -11.49 6.93
C TRP A 115 -4.08 -9.99 7.18
N VAL A 116 -4.40 -9.20 6.15
CA VAL A 116 -4.64 -7.76 6.34
C VAL A 116 -5.92 -7.46 7.12
N LYS A 117 -6.86 -8.40 7.14
CA LYS A 117 -8.11 -8.23 7.89
C LYS A 117 -7.97 -8.60 9.37
N GLU A 118 -6.91 -9.28 9.73
CA GLU A 118 -6.67 -9.70 11.13
C GLU A 118 -6.44 -8.47 12.07
#